data_7273736189ea1cd8852c6bf8470bfcbb
#
_entry.id   7273736189ea1cd8852c6bf8470bfcbb
#
_cell.length_a   1.000
_cell.length_b   1.000
_cell.length_c   1.000
_cell.angle_alpha   90.00
_cell.angle_beta   90.00
_cell.angle_gamma   90.00
#
_symmetry.space_group_name_H-M   'P 1'
#
loop_
_entity.id
_entity.type
_entity.pdbx_description
1 polymer ?
#
loop_
_entity_poly.entity_id
_entity_poly.type
_entity_poly.pdbx_seq_one_letter_code
_entity_poly.pdbx_strand_id
1 'polypeptide(L)'
;EEAVTEEEVKALLKMGNESGTFDDDEKEMIDSVFKFDRRTAREIMVPRREVIAFDIDDPFEEMIDEILETRHNRIPVYEENIDNIIGVLHVKDMMIEMRKHPLKKGDVRQMLRQPFFIPETKEADELFRIMQETRHHMALLVDEYGGFSGIVTIENLVEEIMGDINEEYEEVVPEIECV
;
A
#
# COMPACT_ATOMS: atom_id res chain seq x y z
N GLU A 1 4.16 -13.26 -38.60
CA GLU A 1 3.11 -12.55 -37.83
C GLU A 1 3.78 -11.29 -37.30
N GLU A 2 3.36 -10.12 -37.77
CA GLU A 2 3.82 -8.84 -37.23
C GLU A 2 3.23 -8.73 -35.81
N ALA A 3 4.09 -8.65 -34.78
CA ALA A 3 3.67 -8.41 -33.43
C ALA A 3 3.15 -6.96 -33.33
N VAL A 4 1.94 -6.78 -32.80
CA VAL A 4 1.36 -5.46 -32.55
C VAL A 4 2.20 -4.75 -31.51
N THR A 5 2.61 -3.51 -31.78
CA THR A 5 3.42 -2.69 -30.88
C THR A 5 2.53 -1.94 -29.87
N GLU A 6 3.12 -1.52 -28.74
CA GLU A 6 2.42 -0.68 -27.76
C GLU A 6 1.93 0.64 -28.38
N GLU A 7 2.73 1.22 -29.27
CA GLU A 7 2.39 2.47 -29.99
C GLU A 7 1.17 2.30 -30.89
N GLU A 8 1.04 1.15 -31.56
CA GLU A 8 -0.14 0.82 -32.36
C GLU A 8 -1.39 0.66 -31.48
N VAL A 9 -1.26 0.00 -30.32
CA VAL A 9 -2.36 -0.12 -29.35
C VAL A 9 -2.79 1.26 -28.84
N LYS A 10 -1.84 2.12 -28.47
CA LYS A 10 -2.14 3.50 -28.03
C LYS A 10 -2.81 4.34 -29.10
N ALA A 11 -2.41 4.17 -30.37
CA ALA A 11 -3.06 4.85 -31.48
C ALA A 11 -4.52 4.39 -31.63
N LEU A 12 -4.80 3.10 -31.51
CA LEU A 12 -6.16 2.55 -31.54
C LEU A 12 -7.01 3.04 -30.37
N LEU A 13 -6.45 3.12 -29.17
CA LEU A 13 -7.13 3.67 -27.98
C LEU A 13 -7.52 5.13 -28.18
N LYS A 14 -6.61 5.94 -28.73
CA LYS A 14 -6.91 7.34 -29.05
C LYS A 14 -8.05 7.45 -30.07
N MET A 15 -8.04 6.65 -31.12
CA MET A 15 -9.13 6.61 -32.12
C MET A 15 -10.45 6.17 -31.49
N GLY A 16 -10.41 5.19 -30.56
CA GLY A 16 -11.60 4.73 -29.84
C GLY A 16 -12.19 5.82 -28.93
N ASN A 17 -11.36 6.59 -28.27
CA ASN A 17 -11.78 7.73 -27.45
C ASN A 17 -12.40 8.85 -28.34
N GLU A 18 -11.73 9.23 -29.41
CA GLU A 18 -12.24 10.24 -30.39
C GLU A 18 -13.59 9.82 -31.03
N SER A 19 -13.81 8.51 -31.17
CA SER A 19 -15.08 7.97 -31.72
C SER A 19 -16.16 7.74 -30.65
N GLY A 20 -15.87 7.98 -29.37
CA GLY A 20 -16.79 7.75 -28.24
C GLY A 20 -16.99 6.29 -27.87
N THR A 21 -16.09 5.40 -28.29
CA THR A 21 -16.10 3.99 -27.88
C THR A 21 -15.61 3.83 -26.45
N PHE A 22 -14.67 4.68 -26.03
CA PHE A 22 -14.15 4.81 -24.66
C PHE A 22 -14.37 6.25 -24.19
N ASP A 23 -14.69 6.43 -22.92
CA ASP A 23 -14.64 7.74 -22.27
C ASP A 23 -13.20 8.12 -21.85
N ASP A 24 -13.04 9.34 -21.34
CA ASP A 24 -11.72 9.84 -20.98
C ASP A 24 -11.12 9.08 -19.79
N ASP A 25 -11.95 8.67 -18.83
CA ASP A 25 -11.53 7.92 -17.63
C ASP A 25 -11.07 6.50 -18.02
N GLU A 26 -11.81 5.82 -18.88
CA GLU A 26 -11.44 4.50 -19.39
C GLU A 26 -10.11 4.55 -20.14
N LYS A 27 -9.90 5.58 -20.97
CA LYS A 27 -8.62 5.79 -21.66
C LYS A 27 -7.49 6.04 -20.70
N GLU A 28 -7.68 6.87 -19.66
CA GLU A 28 -6.67 7.17 -18.66
C GLU A 28 -6.28 5.93 -17.85
N MET A 29 -7.25 5.11 -17.45
CA MET A 29 -6.97 3.83 -16.80
C MET A 29 -6.09 2.91 -17.66
N ILE A 30 -6.40 2.78 -18.94
CA ILE A 30 -5.62 1.93 -19.86
C ILE A 30 -4.20 2.49 -20.03
N ASP A 31 -4.05 3.82 -20.18
CA ASP A 31 -2.74 4.46 -20.24
C ASP A 31 -1.94 4.27 -18.93
N SER A 32 -2.62 4.26 -17.78
CA SER A 32 -2.00 4.00 -16.47
C SER A 32 -1.49 2.57 -16.34
N VAL A 33 -2.19 1.57 -16.90
CA VAL A 33 -1.69 0.18 -16.95
C VAL A 33 -0.37 0.08 -17.70
N PHE A 34 -0.24 0.75 -18.88
CA PHE A 34 1.03 0.75 -19.61
C PHE A 34 2.17 1.45 -18.86
N LYS A 35 1.86 2.47 -18.07
CA LYS A 35 2.85 3.15 -17.22
C LYS A 35 3.26 2.27 -16.03
N PHE A 36 2.29 1.56 -15.44
CA PHE A 36 2.47 0.70 -14.29
C PHE A 36 3.51 -0.39 -14.53
N ASP A 37 3.48 -1.06 -15.69
CA ASP A 37 4.43 -2.10 -16.07
C ASP A 37 5.90 -1.63 -16.10
N ARG A 38 6.13 -0.32 -16.16
CA ARG A 38 7.47 0.27 -16.25
C ARG A 38 7.98 0.86 -14.94
N ARG A 39 7.14 0.89 -13.90
CA ARG A 39 7.49 1.45 -12.60
C ARG A 39 8.12 0.41 -11.69
N THR A 40 9.01 0.87 -10.83
CA THR A 40 9.56 0.08 -9.73
C THR A 40 8.77 0.33 -8.44
N ALA A 41 8.87 -0.59 -7.49
CA ALA A 41 8.29 -0.44 -6.16
C ALA A 41 8.72 0.86 -5.47
N ARG A 42 9.96 1.28 -5.67
CA ARG A 42 10.52 2.55 -5.15
C ARG A 42 9.76 3.79 -5.62
N GLU A 43 9.26 3.77 -6.86
CA GLU A 43 8.54 4.91 -7.44
C GLU A 43 7.10 5.03 -6.96
N ILE A 44 6.57 3.96 -6.35
CA ILE A 44 5.18 3.85 -5.87
C ILE A 44 5.09 3.87 -4.35
N MET A 45 6.19 3.56 -3.65
CA MET A 45 6.20 3.38 -2.20
C MET A 45 5.79 4.63 -1.44
N VAL A 46 5.23 4.41 -0.26
CA VAL A 46 5.26 5.38 0.82
C VAL A 46 6.69 5.39 1.38
N PRO A 47 7.43 6.50 1.25
CA PRO A 47 8.83 6.54 1.66
C PRO A 47 8.97 6.44 3.19
N ARG A 48 10.08 5.88 3.66
CA ARG A 48 10.42 5.63 5.07
C ARG A 48 10.02 6.77 6.02
N ARG A 49 10.26 8.03 5.65
CA ARG A 49 9.98 9.20 6.47
C ARG A 49 8.49 9.48 6.68
N GLU A 50 7.63 8.90 5.85
CA GLU A 50 6.18 9.09 5.87
C GLU A 50 5.46 7.84 6.41
N VAL A 51 6.21 6.74 6.61
CA VAL A 51 5.67 5.51 7.17
C VAL A 51 5.43 5.67 8.67
N ILE A 52 4.21 5.40 9.11
CA ILE A 52 3.91 5.24 10.54
C ILE A 52 4.42 3.87 10.97
N ALA A 53 5.42 3.85 11.86
CA ALA A 53 6.03 2.66 12.42
C ALA A 53 6.35 2.91 13.89
N PHE A 54 6.32 1.87 14.72
CA PHE A 54 6.57 1.99 16.16
C PHE A 54 7.81 1.21 16.60
N ASP A 55 8.54 1.77 17.57
CA ASP A 55 9.55 1.04 18.29
C ASP A 55 8.86 0.10 19.29
N ILE A 56 9.27 -1.18 19.32
CA ILE A 56 8.74 -2.14 20.30
C ILE A 56 9.06 -1.72 21.74
N ASP A 57 10.06 -0.88 21.93
CA ASP A 57 10.50 -0.37 23.22
C ASP A 57 9.81 0.91 23.68
N ASP A 58 9.02 1.54 22.82
CA ASP A 58 8.22 2.72 23.18
C ASP A 58 7.21 2.42 24.31
N PRO A 59 6.78 3.44 25.06
CA PRO A 59 5.74 3.29 26.05
C PRO A 59 4.47 2.71 25.44
N PHE A 60 4.05 1.55 25.94
CA PHE A 60 2.97 0.77 25.33
C PHE A 60 1.64 1.54 25.25
N GLU A 61 1.31 2.33 26.28
CA GLU A 61 0.05 3.10 26.32
C GLU A 61 0.04 4.20 25.25
N GLU A 62 1.16 4.90 25.06
CA GLU A 62 1.30 5.94 24.03
C GLU A 62 1.20 5.34 22.63
N MET A 63 1.86 4.20 22.42
CA MET A 63 1.78 3.46 21.15
C MET A 63 0.34 3.04 20.80
N ILE A 64 -0.42 2.55 21.79
CA ILE A 64 -1.83 2.17 21.55
C ILE A 64 -2.68 3.37 21.19
N ASP A 65 -2.54 4.49 21.90
CA ASP A 65 -3.30 5.70 21.64
C ASP A 65 -3.04 6.21 20.21
N GLU A 66 -1.77 6.27 19.81
CA GLU A 66 -1.40 6.64 18.44
C GLU A 66 -1.96 5.67 17.40
N ILE A 67 -1.89 4.35 17.64
CA ILE A 67 -2.45 3.33 16.75
C ILE A 67 -3.95 3.51 16.57
N LEU A 68 -4.68 3.82 17.63
CA LEU A 68 -6.13 4.00 17.58
C LEU A 68 -6.54 5.30 16.87
N GLU A 69 -5.68 6.31 16.88
CA GLU A 69 -5.87 7.56 16.15
C GLU A 69 -5.57 7.43 14.66
N THR A 70 -4.72 6.45 14.26
CA THR A 70 -4.40 6.22 12.87
C THR A 70 -5.53 5.49 12.14
N ARG A 71 -5.66 5.72 10.85
CA ARG A 71 -6.58 4.94 9.99
C ARG A 71 -5.92 3.69 9.39
N HIS A 72 -4.68 3.40 9.76
CA HIS A 72 -3.92 2.30 9.19
C HIS A 72 -4.24 0.98 9.88
N ASN A 73 -4.45 -0.06 9.08
CA ASN A 73 -4.77 -1.39 9.58
C ASN A 73 -3.55 -2.27 9.84
N ARG A 74 -2.39 -1.89 9.29
CA ARG A 74 -1.12 -2.63 9.39
C ARG A 74 0.00 -1.66 9.64
N ILE A 75 0.78 -1.92 10.68
CA ILE A 75 1.80 -0.99 11.16
C ILE A 75 3.10 -1.77 11.33
N PRO A 76 4.18 -1.38 10.64
CA PRO A 76 5.51 -1.93 10.88
C PRO A 76 5.97 -1.65 12.30
N VAL A 77 6.57 -2.64 12.94
CA VAL A 77 7.18 -2.53 14.27
C VAL A 77 8.65 -2.86 14.16
N TYR A 78 9.49 -1.99 14.71
CA TYR A 78 10.93 -2.14 14.68
C TYR A 78 11.52 -2.24 16.11
N GLU A 79 12.77 -2.57 16.22
CA GLU A 79 13.53 -2.66 17.48
C GLU A 79 14.84 -1.90 17.32
N GLU A 80 15.11 -0.97 18.23
CA GLU A 80 16.29 -0.09 18.30
C GLU A 80 16.36 0.95 17.16
N ASN A 81 16.19 0.55 15.91
CA ASN A 81 16.14 1.47 14.78
C ASN A 81 15.23 0.93 13.68
N ILE A 82 14.72 1.84 12.84
CA ILE A 82 13.72 1.53 11.82
C ILE A 82 14.23 0.59 10.70
N ASP A 83 15.54 0.41 10.55
CA ASP A 83 16.10 -0.58 9.62
C ASP A 83 15.94 -2.01 10.15
N ASN A 84 15.67 -2.18 11.44
CA ASN A 84 15.42 -3.46 12.08
C ASN A 84 13.92 -3.70 12.29
N ILE A 85 13.15 -3.82 11.23
CA ILE A 85 11.73 -4.18 11.31
C ILE A 85 11.60 -5.64 11.78
N ILE A 86 10.98 -5.84 12.93
CA ILE A 86 10.80 -7.17 13.55
C ILE A 86 9.45 -7.81 13.21
N GLY A 87 8.50 -7.05 12.67
CA GLY A 87 7.20 -7.57 12.29
C GLY A 87 6.21 -6.49 11.87
N VAL A 88 5.00 -6.92 11.54
CA VAL A 88 3.87 -6.05 11.22
C VAL A 88 2.74 -6.33 12.20
N LEU A 89 2.31 -5.30 12.92
CA LEU A 89 1.16 -5.35 13.79
C LEU A 89 -0.11 -5.17 12.97
N HIS A 90 -1.06 -6.08 13.12
CA HIS A 90 -2.40 -5.94 12.59
C HIS A 90 -3.31 -5.36 13.66
N VAL A 91 -3.80 -4.15 13.46
CA VAL A 91 -4.64 -3.42 14.44
C VAL A 91 -5.87 -4.22 14.84
N LYS A 92 -6.49 -4.93 13.88
CA LYS A 92 -7.64 -5.79 14.19
C LYS A 92 -7.29 -6.94 15.14
N ASP A 93 -6.11 -7.57 14.99
CA ASP A 93 -5.67 -8.64 15.89
C ASP A 93 -5.43 -8.08 17.29
N MET A 94 -4.80 -6.90 17.38
CA MET A 94 -4.61 -6.18 18.64
C MET A 94 -5.94 -5.88 19.33
N MET A 95 -6.93 -5.35 18.61
CA MET A 95 -8.26 -5.04 19.16
C MET A 95 -8.99 -6.30 19.66
N ILE A 96 -8.85 -7.43 18.97
CA ILE A 96 -9.42 -8.70 19.40
C ILE A 96 -8.77 -9.16 20.73
N GLU A 97 -7.45 -9.01 20.85
CA GLU A 97 -6.72 -9.42 22.04
C GLU A 97 -7.03 -8.52 23.24
N MET A 98 -7.16 -7.19 23.02
CA MET A 98 -7.59 -6.22 24.03
C MET A 98 -8.96 -6.55 24.65
N ARG A 99 -9.84 -7.20 23.91
CA ARG A 99 -11.14 -7.63 24.43
C ARG A 99 -11.06 -8.83 25.37
N LYS A 100 -10.00 -9.61 25.31
CA LYS A 100 -9.82 -10.82 26.14
C LYS A 100 -9.17 -10.50 27.47
N HIS A 101 -8.17 -9.63 27.46
CA HIS A 101 -7.43 -9.19 28.65
C HIS A 101 -6.73 -7.84 28.38
N PRO A 102 -6.39 -7.09 29.45
CA PRO A 102 -5.54 -5.92 29.31
C PRO A 102 -4.21 -6.30 28.69
N LEU A 103 -3.83 -5.66 27.57
CA LEU A 103 -2.57 -5.92 26.90
C LEU A 103 -1.38 -5.39 27.71
N LYS A 104 -0.26 -6.08 27.56
CA LYS A 104 1.05 -5.69 28.09
C LYS A 104 2.06 -5.59 26.96
N LYS A 105 3.14 -4.85 27.17
CA LYS A 105 4.23 -4.69 26.20
C LYS A 105 4.69 -6.01 25.55
N GLY A 106 4.82 -7.08 26.34
CA GLY A 106 5.22 -8.40 25.82
C GLY A 106 4.22 -9.07 24.89
N ASP A 107 2.94 -8.70 24.96
CA ASP A 107 1.89 -9.30 24.14
C ASP A 107 1.99 -8.80 22.70
N VAL A 108 2.43 -7.55 22.46
CA VAL A 108 2.61 -6.97 21.13
C VAL A 108 3.58 -7.81 20.31
N ARG A 109 4.74 -8.17 20.87
CA ARG A 109 5.75 -8.98 20.16
C ARG A 109 5.21 -10.33 19.70
N GLN A 110 4.31 -10.94 20.48
CA GLN A 110 3.69 -12.22 20.14
C GLN A 110 2.62 -12.10 19.04
N MET A 111 2.03 -10.91 18.88
CA MET A 111 1.01 -10.64 17.87
C MET A 111 1.61 -10.21 16.52
N LEU A 112 2.91 -9.89 16.47
CA LEU A 112 3.55 -9.47 15.22
C LEU A 112 3.50 -10.58 14.20
N ARG A 113 3.08 -10.22 12.99
CA ARG A 113 3.17 -11.09 11.83
C ARG A 113 4.51 -10.92 11.13
N GLN A 114 4.94 -11.96 10.46
CA GLN A 114 6.17 -11.96 9.67
C GLN A 114 6.17 -10.81 8.66
N PRO A 115 7.24 -10.00 8.61
CA PRO A 115 7.36 -8.95 7.62
C PRO A 115 7.64 -9.55 6.24
N PHE A 116 7.05 -8.98 5.20
CA PHE A 116 7.28 -9.38 3.82
C PHE A 116 8.22 -8.39 3.14
N PHE A 117 9.49 -8.73 3.08
CA PHE A 117 10.54 -7.89 2.51
C PHE A 117 10.71 -8.11 1.01
N ILE A 118 10.82 -7.01 0.26
CA ILE A 118 11.03 -6.98 -1.18
C ILE A 118 12.10 -5.92 -1.50
N PRO A 119 13.01 -6.17 -2.46
CA PRO A 119 13.91 -5.13 -2.96
C PRO A 119 13.13 -3.96 -3.56
N GLU A 120 13.52 -2.73 -3.26
CA GLU A 120 12.87 -1.52 -3.78
C GLU A 120 12.93 -1.39 -5.32
N THR A 121 13.85 -2.10 -5.95
CA THR A 121 14.02 -2.15 -7.42
C THR A 121 13.06 -3.12 -8.12
N LYS A 122 12.21 -3.84 -7.36
CA LYS A 122 11.23 -4.77 -7.91
C LYS A 122 10.26 -4.05 -8.82
N GLU A 123 9.94 -4.61 -9.98
CA GLU A 123 8.92 -4.08 -10.90
C GLU A 123 7.54 -4.16 -10.25
N ALA A 124 6.73 -3.12 -10.46
CA ALA A 124 5.45 -2.96 -9.80
C ALA A 124 4.42 -4.04 -10.15
N ASP A 125 4.36 -4.43 -11.43
CA ASP A 125 3.50 -5.50 -11.92
C ASP A 125 3.85 -6.85 -11.29
N GLU A 126 5.14 -7.17 -11.22
CA GLU A 126 5.63 -8.40 -10.59
C GLU A 126 5.38 -8.38 -9.08
N LEU A 127 5.60 -7.24 -8.41
CA LEU A 127 5.27 -7.07 -7.00
C LEU A 127 3.78 -7.28 -6.74
N PHE A 128 2.92 -6.69 -7.56
CA PHE A 128 1.47 -6.83 -7.44
C PHE A 128 1.05 -8.30 -7.56
N ARG A 129 1.57 -9.02 -8.56
CA ARG A 129 1.30 -10.44 -8.75
C ARG A 129 1.74 -11.27 -7.55
N ILE A 130 2.96 -11.05 -7.04
CA ILE A 130 3.48 -11.79 -5.88
C ILE A 130 2.61 -11.50 -4.64
N MET A 131 2.24 -10.26 -4.39
CA MET A 131 1.39 -9.88 -3.26
C MET A 131 0.01 -10.54 -3.33
N GLN A 132 -0.58 -10.64 -4.52
CA GLN A 132 -1.85 -11.34 -4.72
C GLN A 132 -1.73 -12.87 -4.49
N GLU A 133 -0.72 -13.50 -5.07
CA GLU A 133 -0.48 -14.95 -4.94
C GLU A 133 -0.19 -15.35 -3.49
N THR A 134 0.60 -14.55 -2.78
CA THR A 134 1.00 -14.80 -1.38
C THR A 134 0.03 -14.21 -0.36
N ARG A 135 -0.99 -13.48 -0.80
CA ARG A 135 -1.98 -12.78 0.04
C ARG A 135 -1.37 -11.80 1.04
N HIS A 136 -0.26 -11.18 0.66
CA HIS A 136 0.31 -10.08 1.40
C HIS A 136 -0.34 -8.76 0.96
N HIS A 137 -0.74 -7.94 1.91
CA HIS A 137 -1.34 -6.62 1.66
C HIS A 137 -0.35 -5.47 1.84
N MET A 138 0.81 -5.74 2.42
CA MET A 138 1.89 -4.78 2.63
C MET A 138 3.23 -5.45 2.36
N ALA A 139 4.04 -4.83 1.54
CA ALA A 139 5.44 -5.16 1.33
C ALA A 139 6.33 -4.09 1.98
N LEU A 140 7.39 -4.53 2.64
CA LEU A 140 8.42 -3.70 3.24
C LEU A 140 9.59 -3.65 2.26
N LEU A 141 9.93 -2.46 1.77
CA LEU A 141 10.98 -2.31 0.77
C LEU A 141 12.35 -2.12 1.44
N VAL A 142 13.33 -2.78 0.85
CA VAL A 142 14.72 -2.69 1.29
C VAL A 142 15.63 -2.24 0.14
N ASP A 143 16.61 -1.41 0.49
CA ASP A 143 17.65 -0.97 -0.43
C ASP A 143 18.75 -2.03 -0.61
N GLU A 144 19.76 -1.72 -1.41
CA GLU A 144 20.91 -2.61 -1.71
C GLU A 144 21.79 -2.90 -0.50
N TYR A 145 21.69 -2.13 0.57
CA TYR A 145 22.44 -2.31 1.83
C TYR A 145 21.61 -3.03 2.90
N GLY A 146 20.35 -3.37 2.59
CA GLY A 146 19.41 -3.98 3.52
C GLY A 146 18.71 -2.99 4.43
N GLY A 147 18.84 -1.67 4.18
CA GLY A 147 18.14 -0.62 4.90
C GLY A 147 16.67 -0.55 4.49
N PHE A 148 15.80 -0.17 5.43
CA PHE A 148 14.38 0.02 5.18
C PHE A 148 14.13 1.30 4.36
N SER A 149 13.57 1.16 3.17
CA SER A 149 13.29 2.27 2.24
C SER A 149 11.88 2.82 2.37
N GLY A 150 10.90 1.97 2.64
CA GLY A 150 9.49 2.34 2.70
C GLY A 150 8.56 1.14 2.60
N ILE A 151 7.29 1.40 2.35
CA ILE A 151 6.27 0.34 2.19
C ILE A 151 5.52 0.51 0.87
N VAL A 152 5.01 -0.60 0.36
CA VAL A 152 3.99 -0.62 -0.70
C VAL A 152 2.81 -1.45 -0.21
N THR A 153 1.61 -0.93 -0.36
CA THR A 153 0.37 -1.67 -0.08
C THR A 153 -0.33 -2.05 -1.38
N ILE A 154 -1.25 -3.01 -1.33
CA ILE A 154 -2.11 -3.34 -2.48
C ILE A 154 -2.90 -2.12 -2.92
N GLU A 155 -3.35 -1.32 -1.97
CA GLU A 155 -4.07 -0.07 -2.20
C GLU A 155 -3.25 0.91 -3.04
N ASN A 156 -1.95 1.12 -2.71
CA ASN A 156 -1.06 1.97 -3.51
C ASN A 156 -0.90 1.46 -4.95
N LEU A 157 -0.76 0.14 -5.13
CA LEU A 157 -0.63 -0.46 -6.46
C LEU A 157 -1.90 -0.32 -7.29
N VAL A 158 -3.07 -0.46 -6.66
CA VAL A 158 -4.37 -0.28 -7.32
C VAL A 158 -4.58 1.20 -7.70
N GLU A 159 -4.25 2.12 -6.80
CA GLU A 159 -4.34 3.56 -7.05
C GLU A 159 -3.50 4.00 -8.25
N GLU A 160 -2.30 3.45 -8.43
CA GLU A 160 -1.46 3.71 -9.60
C GLU A 160 -2.10 3.27 -10.93
N ILE A 161 -2.92 2.21 -10.92
CA ILE A 161 -3.63 1.71 -12.11
C ILE A 161 -4.91 2.50 -12.34
N MET A 162 -5.65 2.79 -11.26
CA MET A 162 -6.94 3.48 -11.33
C MET A 162 -6.80 4.98 -11.61
N GLY A 163 -5.60 5.57 -11.39
CA GLY A 163 -5.36 7.00 -11.50
C GLY A 163 -6.11 7.81 -10.44
N ASP A 164 -6.16 9.13 -10.63
CA ASP A 164 -6.80 10.07 -9.70
C ASP A 164 -8.34 10.06 -9.73
N ILE A 165 -8.96 8.93 -10.09
CA ILE A 165 -10.43 8.78 -10.16
C ILE A 165 -11.14 9.10 -8.83
N ASN A 166 -10.38 9.13 -7.73
CA ASN A 166 -10.94 9.38 -6.39
C ASN A 166 -11.06 10.86 -5.99
N GLU A 167 -10.48 11.81 -6.70
CA GLU A 167 -10.57 13.23 -6.29
C GLU A 167 -11.98 13.83 -6.50
N GLU A 168 -12.81 13.30 -7.40
CA GLU A 168 -14.18 13.80 -7.61
C GLU A 168 -15.23 13.21 -6.63
N TYR A 169 -14.92 12.15 -5.88
CA TYR A 169 -15.88 11.49 -4.98
C TYR A 169 -15.78 11.92 -3.51
N GLU A 170 -14.78 12.71 -3.12
CA GLU A 170 -14.64 13.15 -1.72
C GLU A 170 -15.52 14.35 -1.32
N GLU A 171 -16.24 15.01 -2.24
CA GLU A 171 -17.05 16.20 -1.93
C GLU A 171 -18.56 15.96 -1.72
N VAL A 172 -19.05 14.74 -1.69
CA VAL A 172 -20.47 14.48 -1.37
C VAL A 172 -20.60 13.61 -0.12
N VAL A 173 -20.33 14.20 1.05
CA VAL A 173 -20.91 13.68 2.29
C VAL A 173 -22.33 14.26 2.39
N PRO A 174 -23.40 13.48 2.17
CA PRO A 174 -24.74 13.96 2.48
C PRO A 174 -24.83 14.18 4.00
N GLU A 175 -25.11 15.40 4.43
CA GLU A 175 -25.51 15.66 5.80
C GLU A 175 -26.74 14.79 6.10
N ILE A 176 -26.56 13.79 6.94
CA ILE A 176 -27.67 13.04 7.50
C ILE A 176 -28.27 13.93 8.59
N GLU A 177 -29.32 14.68 8.25
CA GLU A 177 -30.17 15.31 9.25
C GLU A 177 -30.84 14.21 10.08
N CYS A 178 -30.44 14.08 11.34
CA CYS A 178 -31.20 13.30 12.32
C CYS A 178 -32.50 14.02 12.64
N VAL A 179 -33.63 13.43 12.24
CA VAL A 179 -34.97 13.80 12.70
C VAL A 179 -35.28 13.06 13.99
#